data_0024a8d7af51f838d125d3e44fbd0f31
#
_entry.id   0024a8d7af51f838d125d3e44fbd0f31
#
_cell.length_a   1.000
_cell.length_b   1.000
_cell.length_c   1.000
_cell.angle_alpha   90.00
_cell.angle_beta   90.00
_cell.angle_gamma   90.00
#
_symmetry.space_group_name_H-M   'P 1'
#
loop_
_entity.id
_entity.type
_entity.pdbx_description
1 polymer ?
#
loop_
_entity_poly.entity_id
_entity_poly.type
_entity_poly.pdbx_seq_one_letter_code
_entity_poly.pdbx_strand_id
1 'polypeptide(L)'
;VVDPASYCGLFKEALELLYRIKRKDFLSKRKIYSLILLFFLYLSQGLPFGFQATALPVFLRQRGVSLSLIGYSTALALPWMLKFLWAPLIDSFYIDFIGKRKSWILPLQCLLLFSMICAFFSVRWGLLPLVINLLAMNFFAATQDIAVDGLAVDILSESELGSGNIAQVVGYKSGMIISGGVLVALTYYFSWSHLFIFMSLIALLPLVMIIFFREKPSGDLKHFQLRLELKDIFLIFWDSLKTPYFKWLLLFIATYKSGEIIIDVMFKPFLVDRGLSPSDIGLWVGTYGMIASVAGSFFGGCLSSSIGVYRGLLVSAINRLFPLLFISFLSYMSVTAKGYVIASTLLEHFFGGALTTSLFAFMMANCDKRISATHYTALASVEVFGKSPGAIFSGVIAEKLGYFAAFSLGTAISAAVIFILPIYRYSKEKYPGEG
;
A
#
# COMPACT_ATOMS: atom_id res chain seq x y z
N VAL A 1 19.65 3.40 -64.20
CA VAL A 1 19.33 2.04 -63.79
C VAL A 1 19.62 1.97 -62.29
N VAL A 2 18.60 2.04 -61.48
CA VAL A 2 18.76 1.95 -60.00
C VAL A 2 18.93 0.49 -59.65
N ASP A 3 19.98 0.18 -58.89
CA ASP A 3 20.38 -1.17 -58.53
C ASP A 3 19.27 -1.86 -57.69
N PRO A 4 18.77 -3.05 -58.08
CA PRO A 4 17.75 -3.80 -57.34
C PRO A 4 18.16 -4.15 -55.91
N ALA A 5 19.46 -4.18 -55.59
CA ALA A 5 19.96 -4.43 -54.24
C ALA A 5 19.65 -3.28 -53.26
N SER A 6 19.54 -2.02 -53.73
CA SER A 6 19.20 -0.88 -52.91
C SER A 6 17.74 -0.88 -52.44
N TYR A 7 16.81 -1.44 -53.22
CA TYR A 7 15.40 -1.60 -52.80
C TYR A 7 15.21 -2.66 -51.71
N CYS A 8 16.02 -3.73 -51.74
CA CYS A 8 15.97 -4.77 -50.74
C CYS A 8 16.46 -4.26 -49.37
N GLY A 9 17.49 -3.38 -49.38
CA GLY A 9 17.99 -2.72 -48.15
C GLY A 9 16.95 -1.79 -47.51
N LEU A 10 16.37 -0.88 -48.32
CA LEU A 10 15.33 0.05 -47.85
C LEU A 10 14.07 -0.65 -47.35
N PHE A 11 13.66 -1.75 -48.00
CA PHE A 11 12.50 -2.53 -47.57
C PHE A 11 12.77 -3.25 -46.22
N LYS A 12 13.99 -3.75 -46.03
CA LYS A 12 14.41 -4.38 -44.77
C LYS A 12 14.47 -3.38 -43.63
N GLU A 13 15.00 -2.18 -43.85
CA GLU A 13 15.00 -1.09 -42.86
C GLU A 13 13.60 -0.60 -42.55
N ALA A 14 12.72 -0.46 -43.52
CA ALA A 14 11.32 -0.10 -43.28
C ALA A 14 10.57 -1.17 -42.47
N LEU A 15 10.80 -2.46 -42.74
CA LEU A 15 10.25 -3.57 -41.95
C LEU A 15 10.79 -3.57 -40.54
N GLU A 16 12.07 -3.34 -40.32
CA GLU A 16 12.64 -3.21 -38.96
C GLU A 16 12.09 -2.01 -38.23
N LEU A 17 11.89 -0.87 -38.88
CA LEU A 17 11.30 0.33 -38.29
C LEU A 17 9.84 0.08 -37.90
N LEU A 18 9.04 -0.51 -38.77
CA LEU A 18 7.65 -0.91 -38.48
C LEU A 18 7.58 -1.92 -37.34
N TYR A 19 8.50 -2.89 -37.31
CA TYR A 19 8.59 -3.85 -36.22
C TYR A 19 8.96 -3.16 -34.89
N ARG A 20 9.90 -2.20 -34.90
CA ARG A 20 10.27 -1.41 -33.69
C ARG A 20 9.12 -0.54 -33.21
N ILE A 21 8.38 0.14 -34.10
CA ILE A 21 7.21 0.96 -33.76
C ILE A 21 6.11 0.06 -33.15
N LYS A 22 5.76 -1.03 -33.82
CA LYS A 22 4.73 -1.97 -33.36
C LYS A 22 5.10 -2.62 -32.02
N ARG A 23 6.39 -2.91 -31.79
CA ARG A 23 6.91 -3.43 -30.54
C ARG A 23 6.85 -2.36 -29.42
N LYS A 24 7.13 -1.09 -29.72
CA LYS A 24 7.08 0.02 -28.77
C LYS A 24 5.63 0.30 -28.32
N ASP A 25 4.69 0.29 -29.25
CA ASP A 25 3.26 0.44 -28.96
C ASP A 25 2.71 -0.73 -28.16
N PHE A 26 3.10 -1.95 -28.48
CA PHE A 26 2.69 -3.15 -27.74
C PHE A 26 3.22 -3.14 -26.31
N LEU A 27 4.48 -2.76 -26.11
CA LEU A 27 5.09 -2.63 -24.78
C LEU A 27 4.40 -1.54 -23.96
N SER A 28 4.05 -0.40 -24.58
CA SER A 28 3.31 0.68 -23.94
C SER A 28 1.92 0.24 -23.49
N LYS A 29 1.15 -0.43 -24.34
CA LYS A 29 -0.19 -0.97 -24.03
C LYS A 29 -0.14 -2.00 -22.91
N ARG A 30 0.84 -2.91 -22.92
CA ARG A 30 1.03 -3.90 -21.88
C ARG A 30 1.33 -3.25 -20.52
N LYS A 31 2.18 -2.23 -20.50
CA LYS A 31 2.51 -1.46 -19.32
C LYS A 31 1.25 -0.83 -18.70
N ILE A 32 0.46 -0.12 -19.51
CA ILE A 32 -0.78 0.51 -19.08
C ILE A 32 -1.74 -0.54 -18.50
N TYR A 33 -1.91 -1.67 -19.18
CA TYR A 33 -2.76 -2.75 -18.70
C TYR A 33 -2.29 -3.30 -17.35
N SER A 34 -0.97 -3.49 -17.17
CA SER A 34 -0.40 -3.96 -15.90
C SER A 34 -0.67 -2.99 -14.74
N LEU A 35 -0.50 -1.68 -14.97
CA LEU A 35 -0.77 -0.65 -13.95
C LEU A 35 -2.27 -0.58 -13.60
N ILE A 36 -3.16 -0.67 -14.60
CA ILE A 36 -4.61 -0.71 -14.39
C ILE A 36 -5.01 -1.99 -13.64
N LEU A 37 -4.45 -3.14 -14.00
CA LEU A 37 -4.69 -4.40 -13.28
C LEU A 37 -4.26 -4.29 -11.82
N LEU A 38 -3.05 -3.79 -11.53
CA LEU A 38 -2.57 -3.57 -10.18
C LEU A 38 -3.50 -2.63 -9.41
N PHE A 39 -3.90 -1.51 -10.00
CA PHE A 39 -4.85 -0.58 -9.39
C PHE A 39 -6.14 -1.27 -8.96
N PHE A 40 -6.78 -2.06 -9.83
CA PHE A 40 -8.03 -2.73 -9.51
C PHE A 40 -7.87 -3.90 -8.54
N LEU A 41 -6.73 -4.60 -8.56
CA LEU A 41 -6.42 -5.61 -7.55
C LEU A 41 -6.28 -4.99 -6.16
N TYR A 42 -5.54 -3.90 -6.02
CA TYR A 42 -5.40 -3.17 -4.75
C TYR A 42 -6.71 -2.51 -4.31
N LEU A 43 -7.50 -1.98 -5.26
CA LEU A 43 -8.84 -1.48 -4.96
C LEU A 43 -9.72 -2.58 -4.36
N SER A 44 -9.72 -3.78 -4.95
CA SER A 44 -10.46 -4.92 -4.45
C SER A 44 -10.06 -5.32 -3.03
N GLN A 45 -8.77 -5.23 -2.69
CA GLN A 45 -8.26 -5.49 -1.34
C GLN A 45 -8.60 -4.37 -0.35
N GLY A 46 -8.68 -3.13 -0.83
CA GLY A 46 -9.09 -1.98 -0.02
C GLY A 46 -10.57 -2.02 0.41
N LEU A 47 -11.43 -2.72 -0.34
CA LEU A 47 -12.87 -2.83 -0.01
C LEU A 47 -13.11 -3.49 1.36
N PRO A 48 -12.60 -4.69 1.67
CA PRO A 48 -12.78 -5.31 2.99
C PRO A 48 -12.25 -4.45 4.13
N PHE A 49 -11.06 -3.89 3.93
CA PHE A 49 -10.40 -3.08 4.95
C PHE A 49 -11.18 -1.78 5.23
N GLY A 50 -11.65 -1.09 4.19
CA GLY A 50 -12.45 0.13 4.35
C GLY A 50 -13.77 -0.14 5.05
N PHE A 51 -14.44 -1.25 4.71
CA PHE A 51 -15.63 -1.69 5.44
C PHE A 51 -15.32 -1.93 6.91
N GLN A 52 -14.29 -2.70 7.22
CA GLN A 52 -13.91 -3.02 8.59
C GLN A 52 -13.51 -1.78 9.40
N ALA A 53 -12.73 -0.87 8.81
CA ALA A 53 -12.18 0.27 9.53
C ALA A 53 -13.20 1.39 9.77
N THR A 54 -14.24 1.51 8.94
CA THR A 54 -15.18 2.64 8.97
C THR A 54 -16.64 2.18 9.06
N ALA A 55 -17.07 1.29 8.17
CA ALA A 55 -18.47 0.89 8.06
C ALA A 55 -18.91 -0.04 9.21
N LEU A 56 -18.08 -1.01 9.57
CA LEU A 56 -18.39 -2.01 10.58
C LEU A 56 -18.65 -1.38 11.98
N PRO A 57 -17.82 -0.45 12.49
CA PRO A 57 -18.11 0.22 13.76
C PRO A 57 -19.46 0.94 13.77
N VAL A 58 -19.82 1.61 12.67
CA VAL A 58 -21.11 2.30 12.52
C VAL A 58 -22.26 1.29 12.53
N PHE A 59 -22.16 0.22 11.73
CA PHE A 59 -23.13 -0.86 11.69
C PHE A 59 -23.38 -1.53 13.06
N LEU A 60 -22.29 -1.85 13.77
CA LEU A 60 -22.37 -2.47 15.10
C LEU A 60 -23.00 -1.51 16.11
N ARG A 61 -22.64 -0.22 16.06
CA ARG A 61 -23.17 0.78 16.99
C ARG A 61 -24.66 1.02 16.77
N GLN A 62 -25.12 1.07 15.52
CA GLN A 62 -26.55 1.15 15.21
C GLN A 62 -27.36 -0.03 15.74
N ARG A 63 -26.71 -1.19 15.93
CA ARG A 63 -27.33 -2.40 16.52
C ARG A 63 -27.20 -2.47 18.04
N GLY A 64 -26.71 -1.41 18.68
CA GLY A 64 -26.58 -1.35 20.13
C GLY A 64 -25.39 -2.15 20.70
N VAL A 65 -24.46 -2.60 19.85
CA VAL A 65 -23.27 -3.33 20.29
C VAL A 65 -22.40 -2.43 21.16
N SER A 66 -21.84 -2.97 22.24
CA SER A 66 -20.97 -2.23 23.17
C SER A 66 -19.71 -1.71 22.50
N LEU A 67 -19.21 -0.57 22.96
CA LEU A 67 -17.98 0.04 22.43
C LEU A 67 -16.76 -0.90 22.58
N SER A 68 -16.72 -1.69 23.66
CA SER A 68 -15.66 -2.68 23.86
C SER A 68 -15.65 -3.74 22.77
N LEU A 69 -16.83 -4.30 22.42
CA LEU A 69 -16.94 -5.27 21.32
C LEU A 69 -16.61 -4.66 19.96
N ILE A 70 -16.99 -3.39 19.75
CA ILE A 70 -16.60 -2.64 18.55
C ILE A 70 -15.06 -2.49 18.50
N GLY A 71 -14.43 -2.18 19.62
CA GLY A 71 -12.96 -2.15 19.72
C GLY A 71 -12.34 -3.51 19.39
N TYR A 72 -12.87 -4.61 19.90
CA TYR A 72 -12.38 -5.95 19.59
C TYR A 72 -12.56 -6.35 18.12
N SER A 73 -13.49 -5.74 17.39
CA SER A 73 -13.65 -5.99 15.96
C SER A 73 -12.43 -5.58 15.13
N THR A 74 -11.53 -4.75 15.68
CA THR A 74 -10.23 -4.44 15.05
C THR A 74 -9.33 -5.68 14.89
N ALA A 75 -9.53 -6.72 15.71
CA ALA A 75 -8.83 -7.99 15.58
C ALA A 75 -9.10 -8.71 14.25
N LEU A 76 -10.15 -8.35 13.52
CA LEU A 76 -10.39 -8.83 12.15
C LEU A 76 -9.27 -8.44 11.17
N ALA A 77 -8.42 -7.47 11.52
CA ALA A 77 -7.23 -7.10 10.77
C ALA A 77 -6.01 -8.00 11.06
N LEU A 78 -6.09 -8.95 11.99
CA LEU A 78 -4.97 -9.87 12.30
C LEU A 78 -4.37 -10.57 11.07
N PRO A 79 -5.14 -11.03 10.06
CA PRO A 79 -4.56 -11.60 8.85
C PRO A 79 -3.58 -10.65 8.15
N TRP A 80 -3.86 -9.35 8.12
CA TRP A 80 -2.98 -8.34 7.54
C TRP A 80 -1.66 -8.16 8.30
N MET A 81 -1.71 -8.30 9.63
CA MET A 81 -0.52 -8.19 10.47
C MET A 81 0.35 -9.45 10.40
N LEU A 82 -0.28 -10.62 10.31
CA LEU A 82 0.40 -11.92 10.39
C LEU A 82 0.74 -12.52 9.03
N LYS A 83 0.37 -11.89 7.90
CA LYS A 83 0.53 -12.44 6.55
C LYS A 83 1.98 -12.85 6.20
N PHE A 84 2.98 -12.25 6.85
CA PHE A 84 4.38 -12.61 6.65
C PHE A 84 4.70 -14.06 7.04
N LEU A 85 3.91 -14.67 7.94
CA LEU A 85 4.12 -16.07 8.37
C LEU A 85 3.89 -17.07 7.23
N TRP A 86 2.99 -16.77 6.30
CA TRP A 86 2.69 -17.67 5.18
C TRP A 86 3.11 -17.11 3.81
N ALA A 87 3.72 -15.93 3.77
CA ALA A 87 4.25 -15.36 2.53
C ALA A 87 5.23 -16.30 1.79
N PRO A 88 6.11 -17.08 2.47
CA PRO A 88 6.98 -18.03 1.80
C PRO A 88 6.25 -19.10 0.97
N LEU A 89 5.00 -19.46 1.34
CA LEU A 89 4.20 -20.41 0.56
C LEU A 89 3.89 -19.87 -0.83
N ILE A 90 3.68 -18.56 -0.96
CA ILE A 90 3.33 -17.88 -2.22
C ILE A 90 4.52 -17.92 -3.21
N ASP A 91 5.73 -17.86 -2.70
CA ASP A 91 6.94 -17.96 -3.54
C ASP A 91 7.30 -19.41 -3.89
N SER A 92 6.96 -20.39 -3.02
CA SER A 92 7.30 -21.81 -3.19
C SER A 92 6.31 -22.59 -4.04
N PHE A 93 5.00 -22.35 -3.86
CA PHE A 93 3.96 -23.16 -4.47
C PHE A 93 3.22 -22.40 -5.56
N TYR A 94 3.31 -22.86 -6.80
CA TYR A 94 2.60 -22.28 -7.94
C TYR A 94 2.45 -23.32 -9.08
N ILE A 95 1.58 -22.98 -10.01
CA ILE A 95 1.29 -23.82 -11.17
C ILE A 95 1.93 -23.15 -12.40
N ASP A 96 2.95 -23.78 -12.97
CA ASP A 96 3.80 -23.19 -14.02
C ASP A 96 3.02 -22.69 -15.25
N PHE A 97 2.02 -23.43 -15.72
CA PHE A 97 1.24 -23.04 -16.90
C PHE A 97 0.26 -21.88 -16.65
N ILE A 98 -0.10 -21.61 -15.38
CA ILE A 98 -0.96 -20.47 -15.00
C ILE A 98 -0.09 -19.21 -14.79
N GLY A 99 1.10 -19.40 -14.22
CA GLY A 99 2.03 -18.35 -13.81
C GLY A 99 2.23 -18.29 -12.30
N LYS A 100 3.41 -17.83 -11.86
CA LYS A 100 3.82 -17.83 -10.45
C LYS A 100 2.83 -17.09 -9.56
N ARG A 101 2.48 -15.87 -9.91
CA ARG A 101 1.59 -15.01 -9.12
C ARG A 101 0.12 -15.24 -9.42
N LYS A 102 -0.19 -15.42 -10.68
CA LYS A 102 -1.57 -15.70 -11.13
C LYS A 102 -2.15 -16.95 -10.49
N SER A 103 -1.34 -17.97 -10.20
CA SER A 103 -1.75 -19.20 -9.50
C SER A 103 -2.38 -18.92 -8.13
N TRP A 104 -1.98 -17.83 -7.47
CA TRP A 104 -2.51 -17.42 -6.18
C TRP A 104 -3.57 -16.33 -6.32
N ILE A 105 -3.34 -15.32 -7.16
CA ILE A 105 -4.26 -14.17 -7.31
C ILE A 105 -5.63 -14.63 -7.80
N LEU A 106 -5.67 -15.53 -8.80
CA LEU A 106 -6.94 -15.95 -9.40
C LEU A 106 -7.87 -16.68 -8.40
N PRO A 107 -7.45 -17.77 -7.71
CA PRO A 107 -8.32 -18.43 -6.74
C PRO A 107 -8.67 -17.55 -5.55
N LEU A 108 -7.73 -16.73 -5.06
CA LEU A 108 -7.98 -15.82 -3.93
C LEU A 108 -8.96 -14.71 -4.30
N GLN A 109 -8.93 -14.18 -5.53
CA GLN A 109 -9.92 -13.23 -6.01
C GLN A 109 -11.31 -13.87 -6.11
N CYS A 110 -11.40 -15.13 -6.54
CA CYS A 110 -12.66 -15.89 -6.53
C CYS A 110 -13.20 -16.08 -5.10
N LEU A 111 -12.33 -16.48 -4.16
CA LEU A 111 -12.71 -16.65 -2.75
C LEU A 111 -13.10 -15.34 -2.08
N LEU A 112 -12.41 -14.24 -2.40
CA LEU A 112 -12.75 -12.90 -1.91
C LEU A 112 -14.11 -12.47 -2.43
N LEU A 113 -14.38 -12.62 -3.72
CA LEU A 113 -15.67 -12.34 -4.32
C LEU A 113 -16.79 -13.20 -3.72
N PHE A 114 -16.55 -14.49 -3.56
CA PHE A 114 -17.48 -15.42 -2.93
C PHE A 114 -17.79 -15.02 -1.49
N SER A 115 -16.78 -14.65 -0.71
CA SER A 115 -16.97 -14.19 0.68
C SER A 115 -17.77 -12.88 0.75
N MET A 116 -17.60 -11.96 -0.20
CA MET A 116 -18.43 -10.76 -0.30
C MET A 116 -19.90 -11.10 -0.58
N ILE A 117 -20.16 -12.07 -1.47
CA ILE A 117 -21.52 -12.57 -1.74
C ILE A 117 -22.09 -13.25 -0.49
N CYS A 118 -21.32 -14.06 0.21
CA CYS A 118 -21.74 -14.67 1.49
C CYS A 118 -22.03 -13.63 2.56
N ALA A 119 -21.32 -12.51 2.59
CA ALA A 119 -21.55 -11.43 3.55
C ALA A 119 -22.94 -10.79 3.37
N PHE A 120 -23.48 -10.73 2.14
CA PHE A 120 -24.85 -10.28 1.89
C PHE A 120 -25.88 -11.08 2.68
N PHE A 121 -25.72 -12.40 2.77
CA PHE A 121 -26.58 -13.28 3.55
C PHE A 121 -26.26 -13.22 5.04
N SER A 122 -24.97 -13.18 5.38
CA SER A 122 -24.50 -13.20 6.78
C SER A 122 -25.03 -12.02 7.61
N VAL A 123 -25.21 -10.85 7.01
CA VAL A 123 -25.84 -9.68 7.67
C VAL A 123 -27.24 -9.99 8.20
N ARG A 124 -27.98 -10.86 7.52
CA ARG A 124 -29.34 -11.28 7.89
C ARG A 124 -29.37 -12.42 8.89
N TRP A 125 -28.35 -13.29 8.88
CA TRP A 125 -28.25 -14.47 9.76
C TRP A 125 -27.72 -14.15 11.15
N GLY A 126 -27.17 -12.97 11.35
CA GLY A 126 -26.70 -12.49 12.65
C GLY A 126 -25.26 -12.05 12.69
N LEU A 127 -24.80 -11.66 13.88
CA LEU A 127 -23.47 -11.07 14.04
C LEU A 127 -22.35 -12.11 13.90
N LEU A 128 -22.50 -13.29 14.46
CA LEU A 128 -21.45 -14.31 14.44
C LEU A 128 -21.10 -14.80 13.00
N PRO A 129 -22.09 -15.19 12.15
CA PRO A 129 -21.82 -15.49 10.75
C PRO A 129 -21.14 -14.33 9.99
N LEU A 130 -21.56 -13.09 10.26
CA LEU A 130 -20.95 -11.91 9.65
C LEU A 130 -19.47 -11.77 10.07
N VAL A 131 -19.16 -11.89 11.36
CA VAL A 131 -17.78 -11.76 11.87
C VAL A 131 -16.87 -12.85 11.29
N ILE A 132 -17.32 -14.11 11.26
CA ILE A 132 -16.57 -15.21 10.66
C ILE A 132 -16.29 -14.95 9.19
N ASN A 133 -17.30 -14.49 8.47
CA ASN A 133 -17.15 -14.21 7.03
C ASN A 133 -16.24 -12.99 6.77
N LEU A 134 -16.31 -11.95 7.60
CA LEU A 134 -15.40 -10.80 7.53
C LEU A 134 -13.94 -11.21 7.81
N LEU A 135 -13.73 -12.12 8.76
CA LEU A 135 -12.39 -12.66 9.03
C LEU A 135 -11.86 -13.44 7.82
N ALA A 136 -12.68 -14.29 7.21
CA ALA A 136 -12.33 -15.02 5.98
C ALA A 136 -12.02 -14.06 4.83
N MET A 137 -12.85 -13.01 4.65
CA MET A 137 -12.65 -11.97 3.64
C MET A 137 -11.33 -11.24 3.82
N ASN A 138 -10.98 -10.87 5.06
CA ASN A 138 -9.68 -10.27 5.37
C ASN A 138 -8.51 -11.24 5.15
N PHE A 139 -8.67 -12.52 5.47
CA PHE A 139 -7.66 -13.54 5.23
C PHE A 139 -7.39 -13.72 3.73
N PHE A 140 -8.42 -13.81 2.91
CA PHE A 140 -8.27 -13.92 1.46
C PHE A 140 -7.65 -12.66 0.85
N ALA A 141 -8.09 -11.48 1.28
CA ALA A 141 -7.53 -10.21 0.83
C ALA A 141 -6.05 -10.06 1.23
N ALA A 142 -5.70 -10.36 2.48
CA ALA A 142 -4.32 -10.27 2.97
C ALA A 142 -3.39 -11.30 2.28
N THR A 143 -3.89 -12.51 1.99
CA THR A 143 -3.12 -13.51 1.26
C THR A 143 -2.94 -13.15 -0.21
N GLN A 144 -3.99 -12.60 -0.83
CA GLN A 144 -3.92 -12.10 -2.20
C GLN A 144 -2.93 -10.94 -2.33
N ASP A 145 -2.91 -10.04 -1.34
CA ASP A 145 -2.01 -8.89 -1.29
C ASP A 145 -0.54 -9.31 -1.40
N ILE A 146 -0.12 -10.39 -0.71
CA ILE A 146 1.22 -10.96 -0.85
C ILE A 146 1.54 -11.30 -2.31
N ALA A 147 0.61 -11.95 -2.99
CA ALA A 147 0.81 -12.35 -4.39
C ALA A 147 0.79 -11.16 -5.35
N VAL A 148 -0.02 -10.13 -5.09
CA VAL A 148 -0.11 -8.90 -5.89
C VAL A 148 1.12 -8.03 -5.69
N ASP A 149 1.62 -7.91 -4.46
CA ASP A 149 2.88 -7.23 -4.16
C ASP A 149 4.06 -7.91 -4.88
N GLY A 150 4.11 -9.25 -4.82
CA GLY A 150 5.09 -10.02 -5.58
C GLY A 150 4.96 -9.82 -7.09
N LEU A 151 3.72 -9.80 -7.62
CA LEU A 151 3.48 -9.51 -9.04
C LEU A 151 4.00 -8.12 -9.43
N ALA A 152 3.74 -7.10 -8.61
CA ALA A 152 4.20 -5.74 -8.86
C ALA A 152 5.74 -5.68 -8.95
N VAL A 153 6.45 -6.34 -8.01
CA VAL A 153 7.92 -6.43 -8.02
C VAL A 153 8.42 -7.17 -9.27
N ASP A 154 7.74 -8.25 -9.69
CA ASP A 154 8.18 -9.12 -10.80
C ASP A 154 7.96 -8.48 -12.17
N ILE A 155 6.91 -7.65 -12.36
CA ILE A 155 6.53 -7.10 -13.68
C ILE A 155 6.98 -5.67 -13.92
N LEU A 156 7.30 -4.90 -12.87
CA LEU A 156 7.69 -3.50 -12.98
C LEU A 156 9.21 -3.37 -13.10
N SER A 157 9.67 -2.50 -14.00
CA SER A 157 11.05 -2.06 -14.05
C SER A 157 11.32 -1.01 -12.97
N GLU A 158 12.59 -0.76 -12.65
CA GLU A 158 12.97 0.24 -11.63
C GLU A 158 12.38 1.62 -11.89
N SER A 159 12.36 2.06 -13.15
CA SER A 159 11.73 3.33 -13.57
C SER A 159 10.20 3.34 -13.47
N GLU A 160 9.56 2.19 -13.33
CA GLU A 160 8.10 2.03 -13.24
C GLU A 160 7.61 1.85 -11.81
N LEU A 161 8.51 1.60 -10.85
CA LEU A 161 8.14 1.35 -9.44
C LEU A 161 7.33 2.50 -8.83
N GLY A 162 7.66 3.75 -9.16
CA GLY A 162 6.87 4.90 -8.72
C GLY A 162 5.43 4.85 -9.22
N SER A 163 5.22 4.56 -10.52
CA SER A 163 3.88 4.42 -11.12
C SER A 163 3.12 3.21 -10.56
N GLY A 164 3.82 2.09 -10.32
CA GLY A 164 3.25 0.91 -9.67
C GLY A 164 2.75 1.19 -8.28
N ASN A 165 3.51 1.96 -7.50
CA ASN A 165 3.10 2.36 -6.15
C ASN A 165 1.99 3.43 -6.12
N ILE A 166 1.86 4.26 -7.16
CA ILE A 166 0.65 5.04 -7.36
C ILE A 166 -0.56 4.10 -7.47
N ALA A 167 -0.48 3.10 -8.36
CA ALA A 167 -1.58 2.13 -8.53
C ALA A 167 -1.90 1.40 -7.22
N GLN A 168 -0.90 0.99 -6.45
CA GLN A 168 -1.06 0.36 -5.14
C GLN A 168 -1.79 1.27 -4.16
N VAL A 169 -1.20 2.43 -3.83
CA VAL A 169 -1.70 3.30 -2.77
C VAL A 169 -3.03 3.93 -3.14
N VAL A 170 -3.17 4.40 -4.39
CA VAL A 170 -4.42 5.02 -4.86
C VAL A 170 -5.52 3.98 -5.01
N GLY A 171 -5.22 2.81 -5.57
CA GLY A 171 -6.18 1.70 -5.68
C GLY A 171 -6.72 1.30 -4.32
N TYR A 172 -5.83 1.00 -3.37
CA TYR A 172 -6.20 0.59 -2.02
C TYR A 172 -7.04 1.65 -1.28
N LYS A 173 -6.60 2.92 -1.31
CA LYS A 173 -7.36 4.04 -0.71
C LYS A 173 -8.71 4.25 -1.38
N SER A 174 -8.79 4.11 -2.71
CA SER A 174 -10.07 4.20 -3.43
C SER A 174 -11.04 3.11 -2.96
N GLY A 175 -10.57 1.87 -2.80
CA GLY A 175 -11.37 0.78 -2.22
C GLY A 175 -11.88 1.12 -0.83
N MET A 176 -11.03 1.68 0.04
CA MET A 176 -11.41 2.11 1.39
C MET A 176 -12.46 3.22 1.38
N ILE A 177 -12.30 4.25 0.52
CA ILE A 177 -13.26 5.35 0.39
C ILE A 177 -14.61 4.82 -0.11
N ILE A 178 -14.60 3.94 -1.09
CA ILE A 178 -15.81 3.36 -1.65
C ILE A 178 -16.56 2.58 -0.57
N SER A 179 -15.93 1.62 0.08
CA SER A 179 -16.62 0.72 1.03
C SER A 179 -16.87 1.36 2.39
N GLY A 180 -15.97 2.20 2.88
CA GLY A 180 -16.08 2.87 4.18
C GLY A 180 -16.78 4.22 4.14
N GLY A 181 -16.94 4.83 2.96
CA GLY A 181 -17.55 6.14 2.78
C GLY A 181 -18.76 6.10 1.87
N VAL A 182 -18.55 5.98 0.55
CA VAL A 182 -19.62 6.11 -0.45
C VAL A 182 -20.73 5.07 -0.24
N LEU A 183 -20.37 3.78 -0.10
CA LEU A 183 -21.35 2.73 0.10
C LEU A 183 -22.07 2.83 1.45
N VAL A 184 -21.38 3.33 2.49
CA VAL A 184 -22.02 3.61 3.79
C VAL A 184 -23.06 4.72 3.66
N ALA A 185 -22.75 5.80 2.95
CA ALA A 185 -23.73 6.87 2.68
C ALA A 185 -24.96 6.34 1.94
N LEU A 186 -24.77 5.41 1.00
CA LEU A 186 -25.86 4.78 0.25
C LEU A 186 -26.73 3.83 1.09
N THR A 187 -26.31 3.44 2.32
CA THR A 187 -27.16 2.63 3.22
C THR A 187 -28.42 3.36 3.67
N TYR A 188 -28.49 4.67 3.48
CA TYR A 188 -29.75 5.43 3.64
C TYR A 188 -30.82 4.97 2.64
N TYR A 189 -30.44 4.62 1.42
CA TYR A 189 -31.36 4.17 0.36
C TYR A 189 -31.45 2.65 0.26
N PHE A 190 -30.41 1.94 0.66
CA PHE A 190 -30.27 0.49 0.57
C PHE A 190 -29.92 -0.11 1.94
N SER A 191 -30.29 -1.37 2.17
CA SER A 191 -29.88 -2.04 3.41
C SER A 191 -28.38 -2.34 3.43
N TRP A 192 -27.82 -2.53 4.62
CA TRP A 192 -26.41 -2.92 4.84
C TRP A 192 -25.99 -4.16 4.04
N SER A 193 -26.90 -5.08 3.76
CA SER A 193 -26.60 -6.26 2.95
C SER A 193 -26.22 -5.89 1.52
N HIS A 194 -26.92 -4.93 0.90
CA HIS A 194 -26.65 -4.54 -0.49
C HIS A 194 -25.26 -3.93 -0.69
N LEU A 195 -24.67 -3.37 0.37
CA LEU A 195 -23.29 -2.88 0.33
C LEU A 195 -22.31 -3.97 -0.15
N PHE A 196 -22.49 -5.20 0.34
CA PHE A 196 -21.65 -6.32 -0.07
C PHE A 196 -21.87 -6.75 -1.53
N ILE A 197 -23.07 -6.60 -2.07
CA ILE A 197 -23.32 -6.82 -3.50
C ILE A 197 -22.59 -5.76 -4.34
N PHE A 198 -22.63 -4.49 -3.97
CA PHE A 198 -21.88 -3.46 -4.67
C PHE A 198 -20.36 -3.72 -4.59
N MET A 199 -19.85 -4.11 -3.43
CA MET A 199 -18.44 -4.51 -3.28
C MET A 199 -18.10 -5.70 -4.20
N SER A 200 -18.96 -6.71 -4.29
CA SER A 200 -18.73 -7.89 -5.15
C SER A 200 -18.74 -7.53 -6.64
N LEU A 201 -19.62 -6.63 -7.08
CA LEU A 201 -19.64 -6.14 -8.46
C LEU A 201 -18.34 -5.40 -8.81
N ILE A 202 -17.80 -4.60 -7.90
CA ILE A 202 -16.52 -3.92 -8.10
C ILE A 202 -15.37 -4.94 -8.13
N ALA A 203 -15.37 -5.93 -7.23
CA ALA A 203 -14.34 -6.97 -7.15
C ALA A 203 -14.37 -7.95 -8.33
N LEU A 204 -15.48 -8.00 -9.12
CA LEU A 204 -15.57 -8.79 -10.34
C LEU A 204 -14.63 -8.26 -11.44
N LEU A 205 -14.41 -6.95 -11.51
CA LEU A 205 -13.57 -6.34 -12.55
C LEU A 205 -12.11 -6.85 -12.53
N PRO A 206 -11.38 -6.82 -11.42
CA PRO A 206 -10.02 -7.39 -11.37
C PRO A 206 -10.02 -8.91 -11.60
N LEU A 207 -11.07 -9.64 -11.24
CA LEU A 207 -11.20 -11.06 -11.58
C LEU A 207 -11.19 -11.27 -13.10
N VAL A 208 -12.02 -10.53 -13.83
CA VAL A 208 -12.04 -10.59 -15.30
C VAL A 208 -10.68 -10.21 -15.87
N MET A 209 -10.06 -9.15 -15.36
CA MET A 209 -8.76 -8.69 -15.85
C MET A 209 -7.67 -9.72 -15.64
N ILE A 210 -7.59 -10.37 -14.46
CA ILE A 210 -6.54 -11.35 -14.17
C ILE A 210 -6.71 -12.65 -14.99
N ILE A 211 -7.93 -13.02 -15.36
CA ILE A 211 -8.18 -14.17 -16.24
C ILE A 211 -7.47 -13.96 -17.59
N PHE A 212 -7.59 -12.78 -18.17
CA PHE A 212 -6.98 -12.44 -19.46
C PHE A 212 -5.50 -12.00 -19.35
N PHE A 213 -5.02 -11.72 -18.13
CA PHE A 213 -3.63 -11.37 -17.93
C PHE A 213 -2.73 -12.58 -18.19
N ARG A 214 -1.75 -12.42 -19.08
CA ARG A 214 -0.69 -13.40 -19.30
C ARG A 214 0.56 -12.98 -18.54
N GLU A 215 0.83 -13.67 -17.48
CA GLU A 215 2.11 -13.55 -16.78
C GLU A 215 3.20 -14.05 -17.75
N LYS A 216 4.29 -13.28 -17.91
CA LYS A 216 5.43 -13.80 -18.67
C LYS A 216 5.94 -15.04 -17.94
N PRO A 217 6.17 -16.15 -18.62
CA PRO A 217 7.01 -17.20 -18.03
C PRO A 217 8.31 -16.53 -17.61
N SER A 218 8.85 -16.88 -16.45
CA SER A 218 10.14 -16.36 -15.93
C SER A 218 11.32 -16.76 -16.84
N GLY A 219 11.18 -16.67 -18.15
CA GLY A 219 11.95 -17.30 -19.21
C GLY A 219 13.18 -16.54 -19.72
N ASP A 220 13.50 -15.35 -19.17
CA ASP A 220 14.81 -14.75 -19.39
C ASP A 220 15.85 -15.17 -18.33
N LEU A 221 15.41 -15.88 -17.32
CA LEU A 221 16.26 -16.66 -16.41
C LEU A 221 16.28 -18.11 -16.87
N LYS A 222 16.75 -18.40 -18.08
CA LYS A 222 16.88 -19.74 -18.66
C LYS A 222 17.75 -20.72 -17.87
N HIS A 223 18.21 -20.34 -16.69
CA HIS A 223 19.07 -21.18 -15.86
C HIS A 223 18.59 -21.45 -14.43
N PHE A 224 17.38 -21.00 -13.98
CA PHE A 224 16.98 -21.27 -12.60
C PHE A 224 15.47 -21.47 -12.42
N GLN A 225 14.90 -22.50 -13.10
CA GLN A 225 13.59 -23.05 -12.75
C GLN A 225 13.71 -24.17 -11.68
N LEU A 226 14.56 -24.00 -10.69
CA LEU A 226 14.42 -24.76 -9.46
C LEU A 226 13.29 -24.07 -8.67
N ARG A 227 12.18 -24.78 -8.45
CA ARG A 227 11.23 -24.41 -7.42
C ARG A 227 12.05 -24.27 -6.14
N LEU A 228 12.12 -23.03 -5.62
CA LEU A 228 12.78 -22.81 -4.35
C LEU A 228 12.02 -23.57 -3.27
N GLU A 229 12.70 -24.43 -2.57
CA GLU A 229 12.16 -25.05 -1.37
C GLU A 229 11.98 -23.98 -0.29
N LEU A 230 11.05 -24.20 0.64
CA LEU A 230 10.86 -23.28 1.77
C LEU A 230 12.16 -22.97 2.50
N LYS A 231 13.03 -23.98 2.64
CA LYS A 231 14.36 -23.82 3.24
C LYS A 231 15.22 -22.81 2.48
N ASP A 232 15.21 -22.87 1.15
CA ASP A 232 16.01 -21.96 0.31
C ASP A 232 15.51 -20.51 0.43
N ILE A 233 14.19 -20.32 0.50
CA ILE A 233 13.59 -18.99 0.72
C ILE A 233 14.04 -18.42 2.06
N PHE A 234 14.00 -19.23 3.13
CA PHE A 234 14.49 -18.80 4.44
C PHE A 234 16.00 -18.49 4.44
N LEU A 235 16.80 -19.29 3.73
CA LEU A 235 18.25 -19.06 3.61
C LEU A 235 18.53 -17.75 2.86
N ILE A 236 17.90 -17.51 1.71
CA ILE A 236 18.04 -16.26 0.93
C ILE A 236 17.64 -15.05 1.80
N PHE A 237 16.51 -15.15 2.49
CA PHE A 237 16.08 -14.06 3.39
C PHE A 237 17.06 -13.83 4.54
N TRP A 238 17.56 -14.92 5.16
CA TRP A 238 18.54 -14.84 6.24
C TRP A 238 19.87 -14.25 5.77
N ASP A 239 20.32 -14.61 4.57
CA ASP A 239 21.55 -14.05 4.00
C ASP A 239 21.40 -12.56 3.69
N SER A 240 20.21 -12.12 3.25
CA SER A 240 19.91 -10.69 3.10
C SER A 240 20.06 -9.93 4.42
N LEU A 241 19.65 -10.52 5.56
CA LEU A 241 19.78 -9.92 6.89
C LEU A 241 21.25 -9.74 7.33
N LYS A 242 22.18 -10.55 6.80
CA LYS A 242 23.60 -10.44 7.13
C LYS A 242 24.28 -9.26 6.46
N THR A 243 23.73 -8.75 5.36
CA THR A 243 24.32 -7.65 4.62
C THR A 243 24.23 -6.34 5.42
N PRO A 244 25.31 -5.56 5.55
CA PRO A 244 25.33 -4.35 6.37
C PRO A 244 24.28 -3.32 5.93
N TYR A 245 24.10 -3.12 4.61
CA TYR A 245 23.14 -2.15 4.10
C TYR A 245 21.68 -2.55 4.39
N PHE A 246 21.37 -3.84 4.45
CA PHE A 246 20.02 -4.33 4.70
C PHE A 246 19.56 -4.03 6.15
N LYS A 247 20.48 -4.04 7.11
CA LYS A 247 20.20 -3.63 8.50
C LYS A 247 19.78 -2.16 8.56
N TRP A 248 20.43 -1.29 7.81
CA TRP A 248 20.06 0.13 7.73
C TRP A 248 18.73 0.34 7.00
N LEU A 249 18.47 -0.48 5.97
CA LEU A 249 17.16 -0.51 5.30
C LEU A 249 16.04 -0.86 6.29
N LEU A 250 16.19 -1.96 7.03
CA LEU A 250 15.21 -2.39 8.04
C LEU A 250 15.02 -1.34 9.13
N LEU A 251 16.11 -0.76 9.63
CA LEU A 251 16.05 0.28 10.66
C LEU A 251 15.27 1.50 10.14
N PHE A 252 15.52 1.94 8.91
CA PHE A 252 14.78 3.04 8.31
C PHE A 252 13.30 2.71 8.17
N ILE A 253 12.95 1.55 7.62
CA ILE A 253 11.56 1.11 7.44
C ILE A 253 10.83 0.99 8.79
N ALA A 254 11.49 0.47 9.83
CA ALA A 254 10.90 0.35 11.16
C ALA A 254 10.64 1.71 11.82
N THR A 255 11.46 2.73 11.50
CA THR A 255 11.45 3.99 12.27
C THR A 255 10.88 5.19 11.52
N TYR A 256 10.79 5.14 10.18
CA TYR A 256 10.42 6.31 9.37
C TYR A 256 9.08 6.93 9.76
N LYS A 257 8.13 6.10 10.19
CA LYS A 257 6.78 6.52 10.56
C LYS A 257 6.58 6.66 12.07
N SER A 258 7.56 6.28 12.88
CA SER A 258 7.44 6.30 14.35
C SER A 258 7.20 7.70 14.91
N GLY A 259 7.82 8.72 14.34
CA GLY A 259 7.56 10.12 14.70
C GLY A 259 6.22 10.63 14.16
N GLU A 260 5.92 10.33 12.90
CA GLU A 260 4.67 10.73 12.24
C GLU A 260 3.45 10.18 12.96
N ILE A 261 3.45 8.90 13.35
CA ILE A 261 2.30 8.26 13.99
C ILE A 261 1.94 8.88 15.35
N ILE A 262 2.92 9.44 16.07
CA ILE A 262 2.67 10.19 17.31
C ILE A 262 1.76 11.37 17.03
N ILE A 263 2.02 12.09 15.94
CA ILE A 263 1.24 13.25 15.51
C ILE A 263 -0.13 12.80 15.00
N ASP A 264 -0.17 11.81 14.10
CA ASP A 264 -1.40 11.31 13.49
C ASP A 264 -2.45 10.85 14.52
N VAL A 265 -2.01 10.12 15.54
CA VAL A 265 -2.90 9.59 16.60
C VAL A 265 -3.43 10.71 17.46
N MET A 266 -2.61 11.70 17.79
CA MET A 266 -2.97 12.79 18.69
C MET A 266 -3.57 14.01 18.01
N PHE A 267 -3.50 14.11 16.68
CA PHE A 267 -4.03 15.26 15.95
C PHE A 267 -5.55 15.40 16.06
N LYS A 268 -6.29 14.30 15.94
CA LYS A 268 -7.76 14.33 16.05
C LYS A 268 -8.23 14.71 17.48
N PRO A 269 -7.73 14.09 18.55
CA PRO A 269 -7.99 14.55 19.92
C PRO A 269 -7.64 16.03 20.12
N PHE A 270 -6.50 16.47 19.62
CA PHE A 270 -6.11 17.88 19.67
C PHE A 270 -7.17 18.80 19.03
N LEU A 271 -7.72 18.45 17.88
CA LEU A 271 -8.76 19.24 17.21
C LEU A 271 -10.07 19.26 18.02
N VAL A 272 -10.45 18.14 18.65
CA VAL A 272 -11.63 18.06 19.54
C VAL A 272 -11.44 18.97 20.75
N ASP A 273 -10.28 18.90 21.41
CA ASP A 273 -9.97 19.73 22.58
C ASP A 273 -9.88 21.23 22.23
N ARG A 274 -9.69 21.53 20.96
CA ARG A 274 -9.76 22.91 20.42
C ARG A 274 -11.17 23.34 19.99
N GLY A 275 -12.19 22.54 20.28
CA GLY A 275 -13.60 22.85 20.05
C GLY A 275 -14.08 22.67 18.63
N LEU A 276 -13.36 21.92 17.78
CA LEU A 276 -13.85 21.55 16.46
C LEU A 276 -14.91 20.44 16.57
N SER A 277 -15.99 20.59 15.79
CA SER A 277 -17.04 19.58 15.78
C SER A 277 -16.56 18.26 15.16
N PRO A 278 -17.07 17.11 15.61
CA PRO A 278 -16.79 15.82 14.97
C PRO A 278 -17.11 15.80 13.48
N SER A 279 -18.13 16.55 13.05
CA SER A 279 -18.51 16.69 11.65
C SER A 279 -17.45 17.44 10.82
N ASP A 280 -16.92 18.54 11.36
CA ASP A 280 -15.84 19.30 10.73
C ASP A 280 -14.56 18.41 10.59
N ILE A 281 -14.22 17.68 11.65
CA ILE A 281 -13.07 16.77 11.66
C ILE A 281 -13.25 15.65 10.62
N GLY A 282 -14.43 15.05 10.58
CA GLY A 282 -14.76 14.01 9.57
C GLY A 282 -14.65 14.53 8.13
N LEU A 283 -15.15 15.74 7.87
CA LEU A 283 -15.07 16.36 6.55
C LEU A 283 -13.63 16.73 6.18
N TRP A 284 -12.90 17.39 7.06
CA TRP A 284 -11.58 17.95 6.71
C TRP A 284 -10.49 16.90 6.77
N VAL A 285 -10.43 16.11 7.84
CA VAL A 285 -9.42 15.07 7.98
C VAL A 285 -9.80 13.83 7.17
N GLY A 286 -11.04 13.38 7.30
CA GLY A 286 -11.50 12.14 6.65
C GLY A 286 -11.66 12.29 5.13
N THR A 287 -12.25 13.38 4.65
CA THR A 287 -12.56 13.53 3.21
C THR A 287 -11.49 14.33 2.49
N TYR A 288 -11.28 15.59 2.86
CA TYR A 288 -10.32 16.45 2.16
C TYR A 288 -8.87 15.98 2.38
N GLY A 289 -8.54 15.55 3.59
CA GLY A 289 -7.24 14.95 3.88
C GLY A 289 -6.98 13.70 3.01
N MET A 290 -7.96 12.81 2.88
CA MET A 290 -7.81 11.61 2.04
C MET A 290 -7.60 11.96 0.56
N ILE A 291 -8.34 12.94 0.02
CA ILE A 291 -8.15 13.43 -1.35
C ILE A 291 -6.73 14.01 -1.51
N ALA A 292 -6.27 14.83 -0.56
CA ALA A 292 -4.91 15.35 -0.56
C ALA A 292 -3.87 14.25 -0.49
N SER A 293 -4.12 13.20 0.31
CA SER A 293 -3.23 12.03 0.41
C SER A 293 -3.13 11.25 -0.91
N VAL A 294 -4.22 11.12 -1.66
CA VAL A 294 -4.21 10.52 -3.00
C VAL A 294 -3.38 11.38 -3.96
N ALA A 295 -3.61 12.70 -3.98
CA ALA A 295 -2.82 13.63 -4.80
C ALA A 295 -1.32 13.56 -4.44
N GLY A 296 -1.00 13.52 -3.14
CA GLY A 296 0.36 13.32 -2.65
C GLY A 296 0.98 12.00 -3.10
N SER A 297 0.20 10.92 -3.12
CA SER A 297 0.66 9.61 -3.60
C SER A 297 1.05 9.66 -5.08
N PHE A 298 0.28 10.35 -5.92
CA PHE A 298 0.66 10.62 -7.31
C PHE A 298 1.96 11.41 -7.40
N PHE A 299 2.08 12.47 -6.62
CA PHE A 299 3.30 13.29 -6.59
C PHE A 299 4.54 12.48 -6.19
N GLY A 300 4.48 11.70 -5.10
CA GLY A 300 5.58 10.86 -4.63
C GLY A 300 5.98 9.77 -5.62
N GLY A 301 4.99 9.17 -6.29
CA GLY A 301 5.23 8.17 -7.33
C GLY A 301 5.88 8.75 -8.58
N CYS A 302 5.40 9.90 -9.07
CA CYS A 302 6.01 10.63 -10.18
C CYS A 302 7.43 11.08 -9.84
N LEU A 303 7.64 11.58 -8.62
CA LEU A 303 8.96 11.97 -8.15
C LEU A 303 9.93 10.78 -8.14
N SER A 304 9.52 9.64 -7.59
CA SER A 304 10.33 8.42 -7.54
C SER A 304 10.66 7.87 -8.93
N SER A 305 9.73 8.00 -9.89
CA SER A 305 9.95 7.58 -11.28
C SER A 305 10.87 8.52 -12.05
N SER A 306 10.87 9.83 -11.75
CA SER A 306 11.63 10.83 -12.50
C SER A 306 13.07 11.01 -12.01
N ILE A 307 13.30 11.00 -10.69
CA ILE A 307 14.65 11.23 -10.10
C ILE A 307 15.26 9.98 -9.47
N GLY A 308 14.58 8.83 -9.58
CA GLY A 308 14.98 7.56 -8.99
C GLY A 308 14.46 7.36 -7.55
N VAL A 309 14.25 6.10 -7.17
CA VAL A 309 13.55 5.73 -5.92
C VAL A 309 14.22 6.23 -4.65
N TYR A 310 15.56 6.21 -4.59
CA TYR A 310 16.29 6.71 -3.42
C TYR A 310 16.16 8.23 -3.25
N ARG A 311 16.38 8.99 -4.33
CA ARG A 311 16.26 10.45 -4.29
C ARG A 311 14.81 10.89 -4.07
N GLY A 312 13.86 10.18 -4.70
CA GLY A 312 12.43 10.41 -4.51
C GLY A 312 12.01 10.23 -3.05
N LEU A 313 12.49 9.16 -2.40
CA LEU A 313 12.25 8.92 -0.98
C LEU A 313 12.86 10.01 -0.10
N LEU A 314 14.14 10.37 -0.34
CA LEU A 314 14.83 11.40 0.45
C LEU A 314 14.12 12.75 0.37
N VAL A 315 13.75 13.19 -0.84
CA VAL A 315 13.02 14.45 -1.06
C VAL A 315 11.65 14.39 -0.40
N SER A 316 10.91 13.29 -0.53
CA SER A 316 9.61 13.12 0.13
C SER A 316 9.71 13.14 1.66
N ALA A 317 10.76 12.52 2.24
CA ALA A 317 10.99 12.51 3.68
C ALA A 317 11.36 13.92 4.21
N ILE A 318 12.16 14.67 3.48
CA ILE A 318 12.50 16.05 3.84
C ILE A 318 11.26 16.94 3.77
N ASN A 319 10.50 16.87 2.68
CA ASN A 319 9.29 17.69 2.50
C ASN A 319 8.21 17.34 3.54
N ARG A 320 8.18 16.10 4.04
CA ARG A 320 7.29 15.68 5.11
C ARG A 320 7.49 16.44 6.42
N LEU A 321 8.70 16.91 6.70
CA LEU A 321 8.98 17.68 7.92
C LEU A 321 8.21 18.99 7.98
N PHE A 322 7.95 19.62 6.83
CA PHE A 322 7.25 20.90 6.78
C PHE A 322 5.86 20.85 7.44
N PRO A 323 4.92 19.97 7.05
CA PRO A 323 3.62 19.89 7.73
C PRO A 323 3.71 19.47 9.20
N LEU A 324 4.67 18.59 9.57
CA LEU A 324 4.86 18.21 10.96
C LEU A 324 5.31 19.40 11.84
N LEU A 325 6.24 20.21 11.34
CA LEU A 325 6.64 21.47 11.98
C LEU A 325 5.46 22.45 12.06
N PHE A 326 4.66 22.53 11.00
CA PHE A 326 3.49 23.43 10.96
C PHE A 326 2.45 23.03 12.01
N ILE A 327 2.13 21.75 12.14
CA ILE A 327 1.22 21.23 13.19
C ILE A 327 1.77 21.50 14.59
N SER A 328 3.07 21.26 14.80
CA SER A 328 3.73 21.55 16.08
C SER A 328 3.62 23.06 16.43
N PHE A 329 3.86 23.93 15.45
CA PHE A 329 3.72 25.38 15.61
C PHE A 329 2.28 25.81 15.92
N LEU A 330 1.28 25.26 15.22
CA LEU A 330 -0.13 25.54 15.51
C LEU A 330 -0.54 25.13 16.93
N SER A 331 -0.01 23.99 17.39
CA SER A 331 -0.22 23.54 18.76
C SER A 331 0.38 24.48 19.80
N TYR A 332 1.58 25.01 19.56
CA TYR A 332 2.24 25.99 20.42
C TYR A 332 1.47 27.31 20.48
N MET A 333 1.09 27.86 19.34
CA MET A 333 0.36 29.13 19.23
C MET A 333 -1.11 29.03 19.67
N SER A 334 -1.60 27.84 20.00
CA SER A 334 -3.02 27.59 20.33
C SER A 334 -4.00 28.12 19.27
N VAL A 335 -3.59 28.11 18.00
CA VAL A 335 -4.40 28.62 16.88
C VAL A 335 -5.55 27.67 16.59
N THR A 336 -6.77 28.20 16.58
CA THR A 336 -8.02 27.47 16.30
C THR A 336 -8.72 27.90 15.02
N ALA A 337 -8.16 28.88 14.31
CA ALA A 337 -8.78 29.37 13.08
C ALA A 337 -8.88 28.24 12.03
N LYS A 338 -10.10 27.99 11.56
CA LYS A 338 -10.46 26.89 10.65
C LYS A 338 -9.53 26.75 9.44
N GLY A 339 -9.13 27.89 8.84
CA GLY A 339 -8.24 27.89 7.67
C GLY A 339 -6.87 27.24 7.93
N TYR A 340 -6.26 27.50 9.07
CA TYR A 340 -4.96 26.89 9.42
C TYR A 340 -5.08 25.39 9.71
N VAL A 341 -6.18 24.96 10.33
CA VAL A 341 -6.45 23.53 10.56
C VAL A 341 -6.64 22.79 9.25
N ILE A 342 -7.42 23.36 8.32
CA ILE A 342 -7.62 22.77 6.99
C ILE A 342 -6.28 22.70 6.24
N ALA A 343 -5.52 23.81 6.23
CA ALA A 343 -4.22 23.85 5.55
C ALA A 343 -3.24 22.82 6.13
N SER A 344 -3.14 22.71 7.47
CA SER A 344 -2.27 21.71 8.12
C SER A 344 -2.68 20.28 7.78
N THR A 345 -3.98 20.00 7.76
CA THR A 345 -4.53 18.67 7.38
C THR A 345 -4.21 18.32 5.93
N LEU A 346 -4.46 19.27 5.00
CA LEU A 346 -4.19 19.03 3.59
C LEU A 346 -2.71 18.78 3.31
N LEU A 347 -1.83 19.61 3.90
CA LEU A 347 -0.39 19.46 3.75
C LEU A 347 0.12 18.16 4.38
N GLU A 348 -0.36 17.84 5.59
CA GLU A 348 -0.01 16.63 6.31
C GLU A 348 -0.34 15.39 5.48
N HIS A 349 -1.57 15.28 4.99
CA HIS A 349 -2.02 14.15 4.20
C HIS A 349 -1.35 14.08 2.82
N PHE A 350 -1.11 15.22 2.17
CA PHE A 350 -0.43 15.29 0.88
C PHE A 350 1.01 14.76 0.98
N PHE A 351 1.82 15.31 1.88
CA PHE A 351 3.21 14.89 2.03
C PHE A 351 3.32 13.49 2.68
N GLY A 352 2.35 13.09 3.50
CA GLY A 352 2.25 11.72 4.02
C GLY A 352 1.97 10.70 2.91
N GLY A 353 1.08 11.02 1.97
CA GLY A 353 0.83 10.22 0.78
C GLY A 353 2.07 10.10 -0.11
N ALA A 354 2.77 11.22 -0.34
CA ALA A 354 4.00 11.24 -1.14
C ALA A 354 5.10 10.37 -0.52
N LEU A 355 5.34 10.51 0.78
CA LEU A 355 6.33 9.70 1.50
C LEU A 355 6.00 8.22 1.47
N THR A 356 4.75 7.85 1.73
CA THR A 356 4.31 6.44 1.73
C THR A 356 4.55 5.78 0.36
N THR A 357 4.15 6.46 -0.73
CA THR A 357 4.34 5.92 -2.09
C THR A 357 5.82 5.82 -2.47
N SER A 358 6.63 6.82 -2.11
CA SER A 358 8.08 6.79 -2.36
C SER A 358 8.79 5.69 -1.55
N LEU A 359 8.35 5.44 -0.30
CA LEU A 359 8.90 4.36 0.51
C LEU A 359 8.57 2.99 -0.09
N PHE A 360 7.32 2.77 -0.49
CA PHE A 360 6.92 1.48 -1.06
C PHE A 360 7.67 1.19 -2.36
N ALA A 361 7.88 2.22 -3.20
CA ALA A 361 8.75 2.10 -4.37
C ALA A 361 10.19 1.72 -3.98
N PHE A 362 10.72 2.33 -2.92
CA PHE A 362 12.06 2.03 -2.40
C PHE A 362 12.15 0.62 -1.82
N MET A 363 11.13 0.15 -1.09
CA MET A 363 11.05 -1.22 -0.60
C MET A 363 11.06 -2.22 -1.75
N MET A 364 10.23 -2.01 -2.79
CA MET A 364 10.18 -2.87 -3.98
C MET A 364 11.53 -2.93 -4.71
N ALA A 365 12.24 -1.80 -4.83
CA ALA A 365 13.55 -1.74 -5.47
C ALA A 365 14.67 -2.49 -4.71
N ASN A 366 14.44 -2.80 -3.44
CA ASN A 366 15.39 -3.54 -2.59
C ASN A 366 14.94 -4.99 -2.30
N CYS A 367 13.92 -5.49 -2.99
CA CYS A 367 13.51 -6.88 -2.89
C CYS A 367 14.35 -7.79 -3.78
N ASP A 368 14.72 -8.96 -3.27
CA ASP A 368 15.26 -10.04 -4.08
C ASP A 368 14.12 -10.62 -4.94
N LYS A 369 14.29 -10.58 -6.26
CA LYS A 369 13.26 -11.02 -7.22
C LYS A 369 12.97 -12.52 -7.15
N ARG A 370 13.90 -13.34 -6.59
CA ARG A 370 13.69 -14.78 -6.40
C ARG A 370 12.59 -15.05 -5.37
N ILE A 371 12.53 -14.22 -4.31
CA ILE A 371 11.60 -14.34 -3.18
C ILE A 371 10.81 -13.04 -2.97
N SER A 372 10.39 -12.38 -4.05
CA SER A 372 9.85 -11.02 -4.01
C SER A 372 8.63 -10.86 -3.12
N ALA A 373 7.71 -11.84 -3.09
CA ALA A 373 6.54 -11.79 -2.23
C ALA A 373 6.91 -11.88 -0.75
N THR A 374 7.78 -12.82 -0.38
CA THR A 374 8.27 -13.00 0.99
C THR A 374 9.04 -11.77 1.46
N HIS A 375 9.98 -11.31 0.62
CA HIS A 375 10.87 -10.20 0.96
C HIS A 375 10.09 -8.89 1.16
N TYR A 376 9.23 -8.53 0.20
CA TYR A 376 8.42 -7.31 0.31
C TYR A 376 7.45 -7.37 1.49
N THR A 377 6.78 -8.51 1.70
CA THR A 377 5.86 -8.70 2.83
C THR A 377 6.56 -8.59 4.18
N ALA A 378 7.79 -9.11 4.30
CA ALA A 378 8.59 -8.94 5.51
C ALA A 378 8.92 -7.47 5.76
N LEU A 379 9.35 -6.72 4.74
CA LEU A 379 9.60 -5.28 4.85
C LEU A 379 8.33 -4.50 5.24
N ALA A 380 7.19 -4.82 4.63
CA ALA A 380 5.90 -4.21 4.97
C ALA A 380 5.46 -4.53 6.41
N SER A 381 5.74 -5.75 6.90
CA SER A 381 5.47 -6.12 8.29
C SER A 381 6.36 -5.35 9.27
N VAL A 382 7.63 -5.16 8.94
CA VAL A 382 8.55 -4.31 9.73
C VAL A 382 8.03 -2.88 9.82
N GLU A 383 7.45 -2.34 8.75
CA GLU A 383 6.79 -1.02 8.74
C GLU A 383 5.63 -0.95 9.75
N VAL A 384 4.77 -1.95 9.75
CA VAL A 384 3.59 -2.00 10.64
C VAL A 384 4.01 -2.15 12.10
N PHE A 385 4.93 -3.06 12.40
CA PHE A 385 5.40 -3.27 13.77
C PHE A 385 6.20 -2.08 14.30
N GLY A 386 7.02 -1.47 13.45
CA GLY A 386 7.91 -0.38 13.85
C GLY A 386 7.19 0.90 14.26
N LYS A 387 6.01 1.19 13.68
CA LYS A 387 5.20 2.36 14.06
C LYS A 387 4.36 2.15 15.33
N SER A 388 4.09 0.90 15.73
CA SER A 388 3.20 0.59 16.84
C SER A 388 3.62 1.20 18.19
N PRO A 389 4.91 1.19 18.59
CA PRO A 389 5.33 1.86 19.82
C PRO A 389 5.04 3.36 19.81
N GLY A 390 5.28 4.05 18.70
CA GLY A 390 4.97 5.47 18.55
C GLY A 390 3.50 5.77 18.79
N ALA A 391 2.60 4.95 18.26
CA ALA A 391 1.17 5.08 18.47
C ALA A 391 0.77 4.88 19.95
N ILE A 392 1.30 3.82 20.60
CA ILE A 392 0.99 3.49 21.99
C ILE A 392 1.45 4.60 22.96
N PHE A 393 2.67 5.08 22.79
CA PHE A 393 3.23 6.09 23.68
C PHE A 393 2.73 7.52 23.40
N SER A 394 2.16 7.79 22.23
CA SER A 394 1.69 9.14 21.86
C SER A 394 0.69 9.72 22.87
N GLY A 395 -0.27 8.91 23.29
CA GLY A 395 -1.29 9.32 24.28
C GLY A 395 -0.68 9.65 25.64
N VAL A 396 0.25 8.83 26.14
CA VAL A 396 0.93 9.05 27.41
C VAL A 396 1.75 10.34 27.37
N ILE A 397 2.44 10.61 26.25
CA ILE A 397 3.24 11.82 26.08
C ILE A 397 2.32 13.05 26.02
N ALA A 398 1.23 12.99 25.26
CA ALA A 398 0.29 14.08 25.14
C ALA A 398 -0.44 14.38 26.46
N GLU A 399 -0.80 13.36 27.23
CA GLU A 399 -1.46 13.49 28.52
C GLU A 399 -0.54 14.10 29.57
N LYS A 400 0.73 13.70 29.64
CA LYS A 400 1.69 14.16 30.65
C LYS A 400 2.37 15.48 30.28
N LEU A 401 2.70 15.72 29.02
CA LEU A 401 3.53 16.83 28.56
C LEU A 401 2.79 17.78 27.60
N GLY A 402 1.56 17.47 27.25
CA GLY A 402 0.75 18.26 26.30
C GLY A 402 1.01 17.94 24.83
N TYR A 403 0.11 18.41 23.97
CA TYR A 403 0.15 18.17 22.52
C TYR A 403 1.41 18.74 21.84
N PHE A 404 1.85 19.96 22.27
CA PHE A 404 3.04 20.57 21.71
C PHE A 404 4.29 19.70 21.90
N ALA A 405 4.47 19.14 23.09
CA ALA A 405 5.61 18.26 23.37
C ALA A 405 5.52 16.97 22.54
N ALA A 406 4.32 16.36 22.43
CA ALA A 406 4.10 15.17 21.63
C ALA A 406 4.40 15.41 20.15
N PHE A 407 3.91 16.51 19.59
CA PHE A 407 4.11 16.84 18.17
C PHE A 407 5.56 17.25 17.86
N SER A 408 6.20 18.00 18.76
CA SER A 408 7.61 18.36 18.64
C SER A 408 8.52 17.13 18.71
N LEU A 409 8.24 16.21 19.62
CA LEU A 409 8.96 14.93 19.70
C LEU A 409 8.78 14.09 18.44
N GLY A 410 7.54 13.96 17.95
CA GLY A 410 7.25 13.27 16.71
C GLY A 410 7.99 13.87 15.50
N THR A 411 8.02 15.20 15.41
CA THR A 411 8.76 15.92 14.37
C THR A 411 10.28 15.69 14.49
N ALA A 412 10.83 15.74 15.71
CA ALA A 412 12.26 15.53 15.96
C ALA A 412 12.67 14.08 15.59
N ILE A 413 11.87 13.07 15.96
CA ILE A 413 12.11 11.68 15.57
C ILE A 413 12.07 11.55 14.05
N SER A 414 11.07 12.13 13.37
CA SER A 414 10.96 12.09 11.91
C SER A 414 12.16 12.74 11.22
N ALA A 415 12.68 13.85 11.76
CA ALA A 415 13.89 14.48 11.25
C ALA A 415 15.14 13.61 11.47
N ALA A 416 15.30 13.02 12.65
CA ALA A 416 16.44 12.18 12.97
C ALA A 416 16.52 10.92 12.09
N VAL A 417 15.39 10.31 11.78
CA VAL A 417 15.32 9.09 10.96
C VAL A 417 15.81 9.32 9.53
N ILE A 418 15.68 10.53 8.99
CA ILE A 418 16.17 10.86 7.63
C ILE A 418 17.67 10.60 7.50
N PHE A 419 18.46 10.80 8.58
CA PHE A 419 19.90 10.56 8.56
C PHE A 419 20.30 9.10 8.37
N ILE A 420 19.35 8.14 8.51
CA ILE A 420 19.61 6.73 8.22
C ILE A 420 19.78 6.50 6.71
N LEU A 421 19.10 7.27 5.85
CA LEU A 421 19.17 7.11 4.41
C LEU A 421 20.58 7.30 3.80
N PRO A 422 21.34 8.36 4.12
CA PRO A 422 22.73 8.48 3.68
C PRO A 422 23.62 7.34 4.17
N ILE A 423 23.42 6.87 5.42
CA ILE A 423 24.19 5.74 5.98
C ILE A 423 23.87 4.44 5.21
N TYR A 424 22.58 4.20 4.92
CA TYR A 424 22.17 3.08 4.07
C TYR A 424 22.88 3.13 2.71
N ARG A 425 22.86 4.29 2.06
CA ARG A 425 23.47 4.47 0.73
C ARG A 425 24.98 4.23 0.77
N TYR A 426 25.69 4.83 1.72
CA TYR A 426 27.13 4.61 1.92
C TYR A 426 27.44 3.13 2.15
N SER A 427 26.65 2.45 2.99
CA SER A 427 26.81 1.03 3.26
C SER A 427 26.58 0.17 2.03
N LYS A 428 25.59 0.51 1.18
CA LYS A 428 25.29 -0.21 -0.07
C LYS A 428 26.39 -0.03 -1.12
N GLU A 429 26.96 1.17 -1.23
CA GLU A 429 28.07 1.46 -2.16
C GLU A 429 29.36 0.75 -1.72
N LYS A 430 29.61 0.62 -0.39
CA LYS A 430 30.81 -0.02 0.16
C LYS A 430 30.74 -1.55 0.17
N TYR A 431 29.56 -2.10 0.33
CA TYR A 431 29.31 -3.55 0.39
C TYR A 431 28.19 -3.89 -0.61
N PRO A 432 28.50 -3.81 -1.92
CA PRO A 432 27.53 -4.24 -2.93
C PRO A 432 27.29 -5.73 -2.71
N GLY A 433 26.04 -6.10 -2.38
CA GLY A 433 25.65 -7.50 -2.29
C GLY A 433 25.89 -8.15 -3.65
N GLU A 434 26.34 -9.40 -3.68
CA GLU A 434 26.31 -10.23 -4.87
C GLU A 434 24.84 -10.36 -5.29
N GLY A 435 24.45 -9.62 -6.35
CA GLY A 435 23.09 -9.50 -6.85
C GLY A 435 22.61 -10.71 -7.62
#